data_e96c0adc53771611fdb97b86e51638e5
#
_entry.id   e96c0adc53771611fdb97b86e51638e5
#
_cell.length_a   1.000
_cell.length_b   1.000
_cell.length_c   1.000
_cell.angle_alpha   90.00
_cell.angle_beta   90.00
_cell.angle_gamma   90.00
#
_symmetry.space_group_name_H-M   'P 1'
#
loop_
_entity.id
_entity.type
_entity.pdbx_description
1 polymer ?
#
loop_
_entity_poly.entity_id
_entity_poly.type
_entity_poly.pdbx_seq_one_letter_code
_entity_poly.pdbx_strand_id
1 'polypeptide(L)'
;MRQRPCRIVGCMNERAPVVAIVYNPTKFNDSTQWKKSAHQICQQEGWADPLLLATTRDDPGQGMTREAVRQDVDLVCAAGGDGTVRQVATVLAGTRTPMGIIGMGTGNILARNLDLPIDDFDKGLRTALRGRRRTIDLGWVSFDGATEQCFTAIIGMGFDADTMANTSEAGKAEYGWIAYIVAALRYLVQPGFRATVTIDGKVCEAQRARSILLCNCGLLPAGIRLVPSARIDDARLDSLALAPH
;
A
#
# COMPACT_ATOMS: atom_id res chain seq x y z
N MET A 1 47.16 38.48 -7.62
CA MET A 1 46.12 38.00 -8.58
C MET A 1 45.07 37.23 -7.80
N ARG A 2 43.88 37.78 -7.63
CA ARG A 2 42.74 37.10 -6.94
C ARG A 2 41.82 36.54 -8.02
N GLN A 3 41.71 35.22 -8.11
CA GLN A 3 40.74 34.55 -8.99
C GLN A 3 39.34 34.70 -8.37
N ARG A 4 38.39 35.28 -9.12
CA ARG A 4 36.97 35.30 -8.78
C ARG A 4 36.33 34.05 -9.36
N PRO A 5 35.57 33.26 -8.59
CA PRO A 5 34.83 32.12 -9.14
C PRO A 5 33.71 32.63 -10.05
N CYS A 6 33.71 32.22 -11.30
CA CYS A 6 32.62 32.41 -12.24
C CYS A 6 31.59 31.30 -11.96
N ARG A 7 30.41 31.65 -11.42
CA ARG A 7 29.28 30.74 -11.40
C ARG A 7 28.64 30.69 -12.78
N ILE A 8 28.92 29.64 -13.51
CA ILE A 8 28.14 29.31 -14.71
C ILE A 8 26.82 28.75 -14.24
N VAL A 9 25.75 29.54 -14.35
CA VAL A 9 24.38 29.07 -14.25
C VAL A 9 24.06 28.45 -15.59
N GLY A 10 24.28 27.13 -15.73
CA GLY A 10 23.74 26.37 -16.85
C GLY A 10 22.24 26.40 -16.75
N CYS A 11 21.53 26.82 -17.79
CA CYS A 11 20.11 26.54 -17.97
C CYS A 11 19.97 25.01 -18.04
N MET A 12 19.73 24.37 -16.93
CA MET A 12 19.17 23.03 -16.92
C MET A 12 17.77 23.18 -17.52
N ASN A 13 17.59 22.62 -18.69
CA ASN A 13 16.28 22.48 -19.32
C ASN A 13 15.55 21.43 -18.46
N GLU A 14 15.00 21.86 -17.31
CA GLU A 14 14.26 20.98 -16.41
C GLU A 14 12.97 20.62 -17.15
N ARG A 15 12.93 19.39 -17.68
CA ARG A 15 11.69 18.84 -18.22
C ARG A 15 10.65 18.89 -17.12
N ALA A 16 9.38 19.19 -17.48
CA ALA A 16 8.29 19.05 -16.54
C ALA A 16 8.28 17.62 -15.98
N PRO A 17 8.11 17.44 -14.65
CA PRO A 17 8.13 16.12 -14.04
C PRO A 17 6.96 15.27 -14.57
N VAL A 18 7.18 13.98 -14.70
CA VAL A 18 6.22 13.01 -15.23
C VAL A 18 5.73 12.09 -14.11
N VAL A 19 4.41 11.93 -14.00
CA VAL A 19 3.79 10.95 -13.11
C VAL A 19 3.20 9.79 -13.91
N ALA A 20 3.47 8.56 -13.48
CA ALA A 20 2.71 7.40 -13.93
C ALA A 20 1.61 7.08 -12.93
N ILE A 21 0.40 6.81 -13.40
CA ILE A 21 -0.74 6.40 -12.59
C ILE A 21 -1.09 4.95 -12.94
N VAL A 22 -0.67 4.02 -12.08
CA VAL A 22 -1.05 2.60 -12.15
C VAL A 22 -2.42 2.45 -11.50
N TYR A 23 -3.43 2.15 -12.27
CA TYR A 23 -4.81 2.16 -11.79
C TYR A 23 -5.56 0.85 -12.01
N ASN A 24 -6.44 0.52 -11.07
CA ASN A 24 -7.36 -0.61 -11.22
C ASN A 24 -8.67 -0.14 -11.88
N PRO A 25 -8.96 -0.56 -13.14
CA PRO A 25 -10.13 -0.08 -13.87
C PRO A 25 -11.46 -0.33 -13.16
N THR A 26 -11.56 -1.39 -12.34
CA THR A 26 -12.80 -1.76 -11.64
C THR A 26 -13.18 -0.78 -10.52
N LYS A 27 -12.29 0.16 -10.18
CA LYS A 27 -12.52 1.16 -9.13
C LYS A 27 -12.98 2.52 -9.67
N PHE A 28 -13.16 2.63 -10.98
CA PHE A 28 -13.55 3.87 -11.65
C PHE A 28 -14.81 3.65 -12.50
N ASN A 29 -15.92 4.23 -12.07
CA ASN A 29 -17.23 4.05 -12.73
C ASN A 29 -17.31 4.73 -14.11
N ASP A 30 -16.58 5.84 -14.31
CA ASP A 30 -16.47 6.55 -15.59
C ASP A 30 -15.00 6.75 -15.94
N SER A 31 -14.51 5.93 -16.87
CA SER A 31 -13.10 5.96 -17.28
C SER A 31 -12.70 7.25 -18.00
N THR A 32 -13.64 8.01 -18.53
CA THR A 32 -13.36 9.20 -19.34
C THR A 32 -13.19 10.45 -18.47
N GLN A 33 -14.03 10.61 -17.46
CA GLN A 33 -14.03 11.81 -16.63
C GLN A 33 -12.77 11.91 -15.76
N TRP A 34 -12.45 10.88 -15.00
CA TRP A 34 -11.28 10.91 -14.11
C TRP A 34 -9.95 11.02 -14.88
N LYS A 35 -9.88 10.45 -16.12
CA LYS A 35 -8.69 10.61 -16.97
C LYS A 35 -8.52 12.07 -17.41
N LYS A 36 -9.60 12.75 -17.81
CA LYS A 36 -9.58 14.19 -18.10
C LYS A 36 -9.14 14.99 -16.87
N SER A 37 -9.69 14.66 -15.70
CA SER A 37 -9.30 15.29 -14.44
C SER A 37 -7.81 15.08 -14.14
N ALA A 38 -7.26 13.89 -14.37
CA ALA A 38 -5.84 13.60 -14.19
C ALA A 38 -4.96 14.52 -15.04
N HIS A 39 -5.25 14.67 -16.34
CA HIS A 39 -4.51 15.57 -17.22
C HIS A 39 -4.61 17.03 -16.76
N GLN A 40 -5.80 17.50 -16.44
CA GLN A 40 -6.02 18.87 -15.96
C GLN A 40 -5.27 19.15 -14.66
N ILE A 41 -5.30 18.21 -13.70
CA ILE A 41 -4.59 18.35 -12.44
C ILE A 41 -3.09 18.40 -12.67
N CYS A 42 -2.53 17.49 -13.48
CA CYS A 42 -1.10 17.51 -13.79
C CYS A 42 -0.66 18.85 -14.39
N GLN A 43 -1.40 19.36 -15.36
CA GLN A 43 -1.11 20.68 -15.96
C GLN A 43 -1.20 21.82 -14.93
N GLN A 44 -2.22 21.82 -14.06
CA GLN A 44 -2.38 22.84 -13.01
C GLN A 44 -1.25 22.81 -11.99
N GLU A 45 -0.68 21.62 -11.73
CA GLU A 45 0.43 21.42 -10.78
C GLU A 45 1.81 21.56 -11.43
N GLY A 46 1.89 21.91 -12.72
CA GLY A 46 3.15 22.06 -13.44
C GLY A 46 3.82 20.73 -13.82
N TRP A 47 3.06 19.63 -13.87
CA TRP A 47 3.51 18.32 -14.31
C TRP A 47 3.18 18.11 -15.79
N ALA A 48 3.94 17.26 -16.46
CA ALA A 48 3.63 16.79 -17.81
C ALA A 48 2.36 15.93 -17.80
N ASP A 49 1.86 15.59 -18.99
CA ASP A 49 0.73 14.68 -19.14
C ASP A 49 1.04 13.33 -18.44
N PRO A 50 0.10 12.80 -17.64
CA PRO A 50 0.32 11.59 -16.88
C PRO A 50 0.35 10.35 -17.77
N LEU A 51 1.24 9.40 -17.46
CA LEU A 51 1.23 8.06 -18.04
C LEU A 51 0.18 7.22 -17.33
N LEU A 52 -0.92 6.87 -18.00
CA LEU A 52 -2.02 6.09 -17.44
C LEU A 52 -1.85 4.61 -17.77
N LEU A 53 -1.62 3.78 -16.74
CA LEU A 53 -1.32 2.35 -16.86
C LEU A 53 -2.40 1.52 -16.15
N ALA A 54 -3.27 0.87 -16.92
CA ALA A 54 -4.35 0.05 -16.39
C ALA A 54 -3.81 -1.31 -15.91
N THR A 55 -4.17 -1.73 -14.71
CA THR A 55 -3.93 -3.11 -14.25
C THR A 55 -4.88 -4.08 -14.93
N THR A 56 -4.47 -5.34 -15.01
CA THR A 56 -5.29 -6.45 -15.51
C THR A 56 -5.42 -7.52 -14.42
N ARG A 57 -6.21 -8.56 -14.70
CA ARG A 57 -6.31 -9.72 -13.80
C ARG A 57 -4.98 -10.47 -13.71
N ASP A 58 -4.27 -10.58 -14.81
CA ASP A 58 -3.01 -11.34 -14.92
C ASP A 58 -1.80 -10.50 -14.44
N ASP A 59 -1.88 -9.18 -14.56
CA ASP A 59 -0.89 -8.25 -14.00
C ASP A 59 -1.57 -7.19 -13.14
N PRO A 60 -1.65 -7.42 -11.84
CA PRO A 60 -2.32 -6.51 -10.91
C PRO A 60 -1.50 -5.25 -10.58
N GLY A 61 -0.45 -4.93 -11.35
CA GLY A 61 0.26 -3.65 -11.30
C GLY A 61 1.79 -3.71 -11.33
N GLN A 62 2.41 -4.89 -11.18
CA GLN A 62 3.88 -4.96 -11.16
C GLN A 62 4.51 -4.63 -12.51
N GLY A 63 4.00 -5.19 -13.61
CA GLY A 63 4.52 -4.91 -14.96
C GLY A 63 4.36 -3.44 -15.33
N MET A 64 3.18 -2.86 -15.05
CA MET A 64 2.91 -1.43 -15.24
C MET A 64 3.90 -0.55 -14.47
N THR A 65 4.20 -0.93 -13.22
CA THR A 65 5.16 -0.19 -12.40
C THR A 65 6.57 -0.30 -12.95
N ARG A 66 7.00 -1.51 -13.38
CA ARG A 66 8.31 -1.69 -14.02
C ARG A 66 8.41 -0.88 -15.31
N GLU A 67 7.32 -0.81 -16.08
CA GLU A 67 7.25 0.03 -17.29
C GLU A 67 7.43 1.50 -16.96
N ALA A 68 6.71 2.01 -15.95
CA ALA A 68 6.86 3.39 -15.49
C ALA A 68 8.31 3.71 -15.05
N VAL A 69 8.93 2.81 -14.28
CA VAL A 69 10.32 2.98 -13.84
C VAL A 69 11.29 2.97 -15.03
N ARG A 70 11.07 2.13 -16.05
CA ARG A 70 11.89 2.12 -17.29
C ARG A 70 11.77 3.42 -18.08
N GLN A 71 10.62 4.09 -18.01
CA GLN A 71 10.39 5.38 -18.67
C GLN A 71 10.90 6.57 -17.85
N ASP A 72 11.62 6.31 -16.74
CA ASP A 72 12.24 7.34 -15.89
C ASP A 72 11.24 8.41 -15.43
N VAL A 73 10.07 7.97 -14.96
CA VAL A 73 9.06 8.86 -14.38
C VAL A 73 9.50 9.36 -12.99
N ASP A 74 9.07 10.57 -12.63
CA ASP A 74 9.46 11.21 -11.38
C ASP A 74 8.62 10.76 -10.17
N LEU A 75 7.45 10.15 -10.45
CA LEU A 75 6.51 9.64 -9.45
C LEU A 75 5.68 8.50 -10.03
N VAL A 76 5.42 7.46 -9.25
CA VAL A 76 4.42 6.44 -9.58
C VAL A 76 3.29 6.49 -8.57
N CYS A 77 2.07 6.75 -9.03
CA CYS A 77 0.86 6.72 -8.20
C CYS A 77 0.15 5.37 -8.34
N ALA A 78 -0.17 4.74 -7.22
CA ALA A 78 -1.06 3.58 -7.17
C ALA A 78 -2.50 4.06 -6.94
N ALA A 79 -3.35 3.97 -7.96
CA ALA A 79 -4.76 4.36 -7.90
C ALA A 79 -5.65 3.11 -7.83
N GLY A 80 -6.00 2.69 -6.61
CA GLY A 80 -6.77 1.47 -6.38
C GLY A 80 -6.91 1.13 -4.91
N GLY A 81 -7.23 -0.12 -4.60
CA GLY A 81 -7.27 -0.64 -3.23
C GLY A 81 -5.90 -1.15 -2.75
N ASP A 82 -5.88 -1.75 -1.54
CA ASP A 82 -4.67 -2.26 -0.89
C ASP A 82 -3.87 -3.24 -1.76
N GLY A 83 -4.55 -4.04 -2.59
CA GLY A 83 -3.90 -4.95 -3.54
C GLY A 83 -3.05 -4.22 -4.58
N THR A 84 -3.61 -3.20 -5.25
CA THR A 84 -2.87 -2.38 -6.24
C THR A 84 -1.71 -1.64 -5.57
N VAL A 85 -1.96 -1.04 -4.40
CA VAL A 85 -0.94 -0.35 -3.58
C VAL A 85 0.22 -1.29 -3.27
N ARG A 86 -0.07 -2.51 -2.82
CA ARG A 86 0.94 -3.55 -2.53
C ARG A 86 1.77 -3.91 -3.76
N GLN A 87 1.15 -4.11 -4.92
CA GLN A 87 1.87 -4.50 -6.14
C GLN A 87 2.83 -3.39 -6.61
N VAL A 88 2.39 -2.14 -6.56
CA VAL A 88 3.24 -1.00 -6.89
C VAL A 88 4.38 -0.87 -5.88
N ALA A 89 4.09 -0.95 -4.58
CA ALA A 89 5.09 -0.90 -3.52
C ALA A 89 6.15 -2.00 -3.66
N THR A 90 5.74 -3.22 -4.02
CA THR A 90 6.66 -4.35 -4.26
C THR A 90 7.76 -4.02 -5.28
N VAL A 91 7.40 -3.32 -6.36
CA VAL A 91 8.37 -2.97 -7.43
C VAL A 91 9.20 -1.77 -7.05
N LEU A 92 8.62 -0.79 -6.35
CA LEU A 92 9.31 0.44 -5.96
C LEU A 92 10.20 0.28 -4.73
N ALA A 93 10.06 -0.83 -3.99
CA ALA A 93 10.87 -1.12 -2.80
C ALA A 93 12.37 -1.02 -3.13
N GLY A 94 13.11 -0.20 -2.37
CA GLY A 94 14.54 0.01 -2.57
C GLY A 94 14.92 0.84 -3.79
N THR A 95 13.97 1.33 -4.59
CA THR A 95 14.23 2.24 -5.71
C THR A 95 14.26 3.70 -5.23
N ARG A 96 14.68 4.61 -6.13
CA ARG A 96 14.64 6.06 -5.88
C ARG A 96 13.32 6.70 -6.29
N THR A 97 12.51 6.01 -7.09
CA THR A 97 11.24 6.52 -7.60
C THR A 97 10.21 6.55 -6.47
N PRO A 98 9.68 7.72 -6.10
CA PRO A 98 8.69 7.81 -5.04
C PRO A 98 7.35 7.23 -5.46
N MET A 99 6.56 6.82 -4.46
CA MET A 99 5.21 6.30 -4.62
C MET A 99 4.18 7.29 -4.11
N GLY A 100 3.15 7.60 -4.92
CA GLY A 100 1.92 8.23 -4.49
C GLY A 100 0.84 7.18 -4.24
N ILE A 101 -0.08 7.44 -3.31
CA ILE A 101 -1.21 6.55 -3.02
C ILE A 101 -2.51 7.30 -3.25
N ILE A 102 -3.36 6.76 -4.11
CA ILE A 102 -4.71 7.25 -4.39
C ILE A 102 -5.67 6.12 -4.01
N GLY A 103 -6.12 6.14 -2.75
CA GLY A 103 -6.92 5.06 -2.15
C GLY A 103 -8.34 5.06 -2.70
N MET A 104 -8.65 4.09 -3.57
CA MET A 104 -9.96 3.93 -4.23
C MET A 104 -10.58 2.56 -3.90
N GLY A 105 -10.13 1.92 -2.82
CA GLY A 105 -10.60 0.61 -2.37
C GLY A 105 -11.47 0.70 -1.12
N THR A 106 -11.94 -0.44 -0.64
CA THR A 106 -12.78 -0.52 0.57
C THR A 106 -11.96 -0.34 1.85
N GLY A 107 -10.79 -0.98 1.94
CA GLY A 107 -9.94 -0.94 3.14
C GLY A 107 -9.07 0.31 3.19
N ASN A 108 -8.26 0.50 2.17
CA ASN A 108 -7.28 1.58 2.05
C ASN A 108 -6.41 1.72 3.32
N ILE A 109 -5.97 0.56 3.86
CA ILE A 109 -5.33 0.50 5.20
C ILE A 109 -4.07 1.34 5.24
N LEU A 110 -3.19 1.21 4.24
CA LEU A 110 -1.96 2.01 4.19
C LEU A 110 -2.26 3.49 4.06
N ALA A 111 -3.21 3.88 3.20
CA ALA A 111 -3.60 5.29 3.02
C ALA A 111 -4.13 5.90 4.32
N ARG A 112 -4.94 5.16 5.07
CA ARG A 112 -5.47 5.58 6.39
C ARG A 112 -4.38 5.77 7.43
N ASN A 113 -3.40 4.87 7.49
CA ASN A 113 -2.26 4.98 8.42
C ASN A 113 -1.30 6.13 8.08
N LEU A 114 -1.37 6.64 6.85
CA LEU A 114 -0.61 7.78 6.37
C LEU A 114 -1.44 9.08 6.35
N ASP A 115 -2.67 9.07 6.86
CA ASP A 115 -3.62 10.20 6.83
C ASP A 115 -3.84 10.77 5.41
N LEU A 116 -3.82 9.91 4.39
CA LEU A 116 -4.03 10.30 3.00
C LEU A 116 -5.52 10.33 2.64
N PRO A 117 -5.91 11.18 1.67
CA PRO A 117 -7.27 11.17 1.15
C PRO A 117 -7.64 9.80 0.58
N ILE A 118 -8.88 9.37 0.84
CA ILE A 118 -9.46 8.13 0.31
C ILE A 118 -10.77 8.44 -0.39
N ASP A 119 -11.12 7.61 -1.39
CA ASP A 119 -12.36 7.72 -2.17
C ASP A 119 -12.55 9.06 -2.90
N ASP A 120 -11.46 9.80 -3.10
CA ASP A 120 -11.40 11.08 -3.80
C ASP A 120 -10.12 11.11 -4.66
N PHE A 121 -10.29 10.80 -5.95
CA PHE A 121 -9.18 10.73 -6.90
C PHE A 121 -8.45 12.06 -7.04
N ASP A 122 -9.18 13.15 -7.22
CA ASP A 122 -8.62 14.48 -7.48
C ASP A 122 -7.79 14.98 -6.29
N LYS A 123 -8.34 14.84 -5.09
CA LYS A 123 -7.63 15.20 -3.86
C LYS A 123 -6.42 14.29 -3.63
N GLY A 124 -6.56 12.99 -3.88
CA GLY A 124 -5.48 12.02 -3.78
C GLY A 124 -4.32 12.34 -4.73
N LEU A 125 -4.62 12.63 -6.00
CA LEU A 125 -3.62 12.99 -7.00
C LEU A 125 -2.92 14.30 -6.63
N ARG A 126 -3.66 15.36 -6.29
CA ARG A 126 -3.05 16.63 -5.85
C ARG A 126 -2.16 16.44 -4.63
N THR A 127 -2.58 15.61 -3.67
CA THR A 127 -1.76 15.29 -2.50
C THR A 127 -0.47 14.58 -2.90
N ALA A 128 -0.51 13.65 -3.84
CA ALA A 128 0.67 12.95 -4.33
C ALA A 128 1.64 13.88 -5.07
N LEU A 129 1.13 14.79 -5.91
CA LEU A 129 1.94 15.73 -6.70
C LEU A 129 2.61 16.82 -5.85
N ARG A 130 1.95 17.29 -4.79
CA ARG A 130 2.40 18.36 -3.90
C ARG A 130 3.08 17.87 -2.62
N GLY A 131 2.89 16.58 -2.30
CA GLY A 131 3.23 16.02 -0.99
C GLY A 131 4.71 16.01 -0.69
N ARG A 132 5.03 15.94 0.61
CA ARG A 132 6.41 15.71 1.06
C ARG A 132 6.72 14.21 1.02
N ARG A 133 7.90 13.86 0.56
CA ARG A 133 8.39 12.47 0.56
C ARG A 133 8.67 12.02 2.00
N ARG A 134 8.21 10.83 2.33
CA ARG A 134 8.50 10.14 3.58
C ARG A 134 8.94 8.72 3.26
N THR A 135 9.96 8.24 3.93
CA THR A 135 10.34 6.83 3.86
C THR A 135 9.45 6.05 4.80
N ILE A 136 8.95 4.92 4.34
CA ILE A 136 8.16 3.98 5.14
C ILE A 136 8.76 2.59 5.01
N ASP A 137 8.47 1.74 5.97
CA ASP A 137 8.87 0.35 5.98
C ASP A 137 7.89 -0.50 5.16
N LEU A 138 8.39 -1.63 4.66
CA LEU A 138 7.59 -2.67 4.02
C LEU A 138 7.93 -4.01 4.66
N GLY A 139 6.91 -4.80 4.95
CA GLY A 139 7.11 -6.18 5.41
C GLY A 139 7.31 -7.14 4.24
N TRP A 140 8.13 -8.17 4.46
CA TRP A 140 8.32 -9.27 3.52
C TRP A 140 8.04 -10.59 4.23
N VAL A 141 7.37 -11.51 3.54
CA VAL A 141 6.99 -12.80 4.08
C VAL A 141 7.24 -13.90 3.06
N SER A 142 7.77 -15.01 3.52
CA SER A 142 7.87 -16.26 2.76
C SER A 142 7.09 -17.35 3.49
N PHE A 143 6.32 -18.14 2.76
CA PHE A 143 5.59 -19.30 3.25
C PHE A 143 6.27 -20.57 2.70
N ASP A 144 6.64 -21.50 3.58
CA ASP A 144 7.21 -22.79 3.22
C ASP A 144 8.42 -22.71 2.25
N GLY A 145 9.23 -21.67 2.38
CA GLY A 145 10.38 -21.43 1.52
C GLY A 145 10.04 -20.93 0.11
N ALA A 146 8.78 -20.55 -0.15
CA ALA A 146 8.37 -19.91 -1.40
C ALA A 146 8.98 -18.51 -1.57
N THR A 147 8.84 -17.93 -2.76
CA THR A 147 9.29 -16.57 -3.05
C THR A 147 8.68 -15.56 -2.08
N GLU A 148 9.51 -14.68 -1.53
CA GLU A 148 9.07 -13.62 -0.65
C GLU A 148 8.02 -12.72 -1.29
N GLN A 149 7.00 -12.38 -0.52
CA GLN A 149 5.93 -11.48 -0.90
C GLN A 149 5.94 -10.24 0.00
N CYS A 150 5.77 -9.09 -0.61
CA CYS A 150 5.63 -7.83 0.10
C CYS A 150 4.26 -7.71 0.77
N PHE A 151 4.21 -7.14 1.96
CA PHE A 151 2.99 -6.62 2.55
C PHE A 151 3.23 -5.19 3.07
N THR A 152 2.21 -4.36 2.98
CA THR A 152 2.32 -2.92 3.28
C THR A 152 1.74 -2.56 4.64
N ALA A 153 0.82 -3.38 5.14
CA ALA A 153 0.08 -3.07 6.36
C ALA A 153 0.12 -4.22 7.37
N ILE A 154 -0.72 -5.22 7.21
CA ILE A 154 -0.88 -6.33 8.15
C ILE A 154 -0.96 -7.63 7.37
N ILE A 155 -0.31 -8.66 7.88
CA ILE A 155 -0.45 -10.04 7.41
C ILE A 155 -0.66 -10.94 8.62
N GLY A 156 -1.38 -12.05 8.43
CA GLY A 156 -1.67 -12.96 9.51
C GLY A 156 -1.82 -14.40 9.08
N MET A 157 -1.75 -15.29 10.07
CA MET A 157 -2.12 -16.70 9.96
C MET A 157 -3.19 -17.06 10.99
N GLY A 158 -3.97 -18.06 10.73
CA GLY A 158 -5.10 -18.48 11.55
C GLY A 158 -6.40 -17.84 11.08
N PHE A 159 -7.18 -17.26 11.98
CA PHE A 159 -8.52 -16.78 11.67
C PHE A 159 -8.54 -15.75 10.51
N ASP A 160 -7.51 -14.93 10.39
CA ASP A 160 -7.45 -13.92 9.33
C ASP A 160 -7.40 -14.56 7.95
N ALA A 161 -6.59 -15.61 7.79
CA ALA A 161 -6.49 -16.35 6.53
C ALA A 161 -7.82 -17.02 6.15
N ASP A 162 -8.48 -17.66 7.11
CA ASP A 162 -9.77 -18.29 6.90
C ASP A 162 -10.88 -17.29 6.57
N THR A 163 -10.86 -16.13 7.22
CA THR A 163 -11.80 -15.03 6.93
C THR A 163 -11.64 -14.54 5.50
N MET A 164 -10.41 -14.35 5.03
CA MET A 164 -10.12 -13.95 3.66
C MET A 164 -10.52 -15.01 2.64
N ALA A 165 -10.28 -16.30 2.93
CA ALA A 165 -10.62 -17.40 2.05
C ALA A 165 -12.13 -17.59 1.90
N ASN A 166 -12.89 -17.41 2.99
CA ASN A 166 -14.33 -17.70 3.03
C ASN A 166 -15.23 -16.48 2.74
N THR A 167 -14.68 -15.27 2.60
CA THR A 167 -15.46 -14.09 2.24
C THR A 167 -15.63 -14.02 0.73
N SER A 168 -16.85 -14.29 0.22
CA SER A 168 -17.17 -14.20 -1.19
C SER A 168 -16.98 -12.75 -1.72
N GLU A 169 -16.65 -12.62 -3.00
CA GLU A 169 -16.53 -11.30 -3.65
C GLU A 169 -17.80 -10.47 -3.58
N ALA A 170 -18.98 -11.14 -3.62
CA ALA A 170 -20.28 -10.50 -3.47
C ALA A 170 -20.51 -9.95 -2.06
N GLY A 171 -20.09 -10.68 -1.00
CA GLY A 171 -20.18 -10.19 0.37
C GLY A 171 -19.27 -9.00 0.68
N LYS A 172 -18.12 -8.90 0.00
CA LYS A 172 -17.21 -7.74 0.11
C LYS A 172 -17.82 -6.46 -0.45
N ALA A 173 -18.64 -6.56 -1.48
CA ALA A 173 -19.27 -5.40 -2.11
C ALA A 173 -20.45 -4.83 -1.30
N GLU A 174 -21.20 -5.69 -0.58
CA GLU A 174 -22.45 -5.30 0.05
C GLU A 174 -22.30 -4.91 1.53
N TYR A 175 -21.42 -5.55 2.29
CA TYR A 175 -21.24 -5.32 3.73
C TYR A 175 -19.86 -4.77 4.12
N GLY A 176 -18.96 -4.63 3.17
CA GLY A 176 -17.64 -4.01 3.39
C GLY A 176 -16.87 -4.61 4.57
N TRP A 177 -16.24 -3.77 5.36
CA TRP A 177 -15.43 -4.16 6.53
C TRP A 177 -16.25 -4.70 7.71
N ILE A 178 -17.56 -4.43 7.79
CA ILE A 178 -18.44 -4.96 8.83
C ILE A 178 -18.56 -6.49 8.71
N ALA A 179 -18.66 -7.01 7.48
CA ALA A 179 -18.67 -8.46 7.25
C ALA A 179 -17.35 -9.10 7.73
N TYR A 180 -16.22 -8.39 7.57
CA TYR A 180 -14.93 -8.83 8.06
C TYR A 180 -14.89 -8.93 9.60
N ILE A 181 -15.40 -7.92 10.31
CA ILE A 181 -15.49 -7.96 11.79
C ILE A 181 -16.43 -9.07 12.27
N VAL A 182 -17.60 -9.23 11.64
CA VAL A 182 -18.55 -10.30 12.02
C VAL A 182 -17.94 -11.68 11.79
N ALA A 183 -17.22 -11.88 10.68
CA ALA A 183 -16.47 -13.10 10.45
C ALA A 183 -15.39 -13.30 11.51
N ALA A 184 -14.62 -12.26 11.85
CA ALA A 184 -13.60 -12.30 12.90
C ALA A 184 -14.17 -12.74 14.26
N LEU A 185 -15.35 -12.25 14.64
CA LEU A 185 -16.02 -12.63 15.90
C LEU A 185 -16.42 -14.12 15.94
N ARG A 186 -16.80 -14.71 14.82
CA ARG A 186 -17.13 -16.14 14.75
C ARG A 186 -15.93 -17.04 15.02
N TYR A 187 -14.72 -16.60 14.71
CA TYR A 187 -13.50 -17.37 14.94
C TYR A 187 -12.98 -17.31 16.38
N LEU A 188 -13.51 -16.42 17.22
CA LEU A 188 -13.16 -16.38 18.65
C LEU A 188 -13.51 -17.67 19.40
N VAL A 189 -14.37 -18.51 18.85
CA VAL A 189 -14.80 -19.80 19.45
C VAL A 189 -14.14 -21.03 18.81
N GLN A 190 -13.32 -20.86 17.78
CA GLN A 190 -12.66 -22.00 17.11
C GLN A 190 -11.43 -22.49 17.91
N PRO A 191 -11.06 -23.78 17.78
CA PRO A 191 -9.87 -24.30 18.40
C PRO A 191 -8.62 -23.62 17.81
N GLY A 192 -7.71 -23.17 18.69
CA GLY A 192 -6.43 -22.60 18.28
C GLY A 192 -5.43 -23.65 17.81
N PHE A 193 -4.36 -23.19 17.20
CA PHE A 193 -3.19 -23.98 16.81
C PHE A 193 -2.01 -23.73 17.74
N ARG A 194 -1.02 -24.61 17.75
CA ARG A 194 0.26 -24.39 18.42
C ARG A 194 1.24 -23.76 17.43
N ALA A 195 1.86 -22.67 17.85
CA ALA A 195 2.91 -22.01 17.10
C ALA A 195 4.16 -21.82 17.93
N THR A 196 5.31 -22.04 17.33
CA THR A 196 6.59 -21.60 17.87
C THR A 196 6.98 -20.35 17.08
N VAL A 197 7.19 -19.25 17.79
CA VAL A 197 7.56 -17.97 17.17
C VAL A 197 9.01 -17.67 17.51
N THR A 198 9.80 -17.35 16.52
CA THR A 198 11.18 -16.88 16.67
C THR A 198 11.23 -15.40 16.26
N ILE A 199 11.67 -14.54 17.16
CA ILE A 199 11.81 -13.10 16.91
C ILE A 199 13.29 -12.74 17.11
N ASP A 200 13.91 -12.16 16.09
CA ASP A 200 15.33 -11.76 16.09
C ASP A 200 16.27 -12.90 16.53
N GLY A 201 15.99 -14.12 16.06
CA GLY A 201 16.75 -15.33 16.39
C GLY A 201 16.47 -15.92 17.77
N LYS A 202 15.60 -15.33 18.58
CA LYS A 202 15.20 -15.85 19.89
C LYS A 202 13.87 -16.58 19.79
N VAL A 203 13.85 -17.83 20.22
CA VAL A 203 12.64 -18.64 20.26
C VAL A 203 11.76 -18.16 21.42
N CYS A 204 10.55 -17.74 21.12
CA CYS A 204 9.49 -17.53 22.10
C CYS A 204 8.80 -18.85 22.37
N GLU A 205 8.36 -19.07 23.62
CA GLU A 205 7.67 -20.31 23.99
C GLU A 205 6.50 -20.60 23.05
N ALA A 206 6.29 -21.90 22.76
CA ALA A 206 5.17 -22.34 21.94
C ALA A 206 3.85 -21.99 22.62
N GLN A 207 3.10 -21.12 22.01
CA GLN A 207 1.82 -20.65 22.53
C GLN A 207 0.67 -21.26 21.72
N ARG A 208 -0.45 -21.48 22.38
CA ARG A 208 -1.72 -21.69 21.68
C ARG A 208 -2.21 -20.34 21.17
N ALA A 209 -2.35 -20.22 19.88
CA ALA A 209 -2.87 -19.03 19.24
C ALA A 209 -4.06 -19.36 18.35
N ARG A 210 -4.99 -18.46 18.23
CA ARG A 210 -6.05 -18.50 17.21
C ARG A 210 -5.68 -17.71 15.97
N SER A 211 -4.87 -16.68 16.17
CA SER A 211 -4.27 -15.92 15.08
C SER A 211 -2.94 -15.34 15.53
N ILE A 212 -2.01 -15.24 14.60
CA ILE A 212 -0.77 -14.49 14.75
C ILE A 212 -0.75 -13.46 13.62
N LEU A 213 -0.64 -12.19 13.97
CA LEU A 213 -0.60 -11.07 13.04
C LEU A 213 0.78 -10.42 13.09
N LEU A 214 1.31 -10.06 11.94
CA LEU A 214 2.48 -9.22 11.79
C LEU A 214 2.03 -7.88 11.22
N CYS A 215 2.33 -6.80 11.92
CA CYS A 215 1.80 -5.49 11.65
C CYS A 215 2.92 -4.51 11.32
N ASN A 216 2.88 -3.92 10.14
CA ASN A 216 3.71 -2.78 9.74
C ASN A 216 3.03 -1.44 10.11
N CYS A 217 1.73 -1.49 10.38
CA CYS A 217 0.93 -0.38 10.89
C CYS A 217 -0.24 -0.91 11.70
N GLY A 218 -0.81 -0.10 12.57
CA GLY A 218 -1.73 -0.57 13.60
C GLY A 218 -3.18 -0.11 13.46
N LEU A 219 -3.50 0.78 12.51
CA LEU A 219 -4.84 1.33 12.33
C LEU A 219 -5.61 0.56 11.26
N LEU A 220 -6.74 -0.01 11.65
CA LEU A 220 -7.70 -0.65 10.77
C LEU A 220 -8.82 0.34 10.36
N PRO A 221 -9.65 0.01 9.33
CA PRO A 221 -10.85 0.76 9.02
C PRO A 221 -11.73 1.00 10.25
N ALA A 222 -12.58 2.03 10.20
CA ALA A 222 -13.39 2.51 11.32
C ALA A 222 -12.61 3.01 12.54
N GLY A 223 -11.32 3.32 12.40
CA GLY A 223 -10.53 3.87 13.48
C GLY A 223 -10.11 2.86 14.56
N ILE A 224 -10.24 1.56 14.29
CA ILE A 224 -9.85 0.51 15.23
C ILE A 224 -8.32 0.46 15.31
N ARG A 225 -7.76 0.73 16.47
CA ARG A 225 -6.33 0.62 16.74
C ARG A 225 -6.00 -0.79 17.21
N LEU A 226 -5.60 -1.66 16.29
CA LEU A 226 -5.25 -3.05 16.59
C LEU A 226 -3.93 -3.13 17.35
N VAL A 227 -2.93 -2.38 16.92
CA VAL A 227 -1.62 -2.25 17.58
C VAL A 227 -1.29 -0.77 17.71
N PRO A 228 -1.63 -0.14 18.85
CA PRO A 228 -1.45 1.31 19.03
C PRO A 228 0.00 1.78 18.96
N SER A 229 0.97 0.90 19.25
CA SER A 229 2.41 1.19 19.23
C SER A 229 3.03 1.07 17.84
N ALA A 230 2.37 0.40 16.89
CA ALA A 230 2.94 0.14 15.58
C ALA A 230 3.23 1.45 14.82
N ARG A 231 4.45 1.53 14.30
CA ARG A 231 4.93 2.67 13.51
C ARG A 231 5.41 2.18 12.16
N ILE A 232 5.06 2.89 11.14
CA ILE A 232 5.35 2.53 9.75
C ILE A 232 6.76 2.95 9.28
N ASP A 233 7.57 3.54 10.15
CA ASP A 233 8.85 4.18 9.82
C ASP A 233 9.94 3.99 10.89
N ASP A 234 9.89 2.90 11.64
CA ASP A 234 10.85 2.60 12.72
C ASP A 234 11.69 1.35 12.47
N ALA A 235 11.61 0.78 11.27
CA ALA A 235 12.28 -0.45 10.84
C ALA A 235 11.94 -1.68 11.69
N ARG A 236 10.71 -1.73 12.20
CA ARG A 236 10.21 -2.83 13.04
C ARG A 236 8.87 -3.34 12.53
N LEU A 237 8.63 -4.62 12.80
CA LEU A 237 7.30 -5.23 12.67
C LEU A 237 6.79 -5.55 14.08
N ASP A 238 5.58 -5.12 14.37
CA ASP A 238 4.89 -5.54 15.57
C ASP A 238 4.22 -6.90 15.36
N SER A 239 4.16 -7.73 16.41
CA SER A 239 3.46 -8.99 16.36
C SER A 239 2.35 -9.03 17.40
N LEU A 240 1.19 -9.58 17.02
CA LEU A 240 0.05 -9.79 17.90
C LEU A 240 -0.40 -11.25 17.82
N ALA A 241 -0.34 -11.96 18.94
CA ALA A 241 -0.89 -13.29 19.07
C ALA A 241 -2.25 -13.24 19.81
N LEU A 242 -3.31 -13.70 19.16
CA LEU A 242 -4.61 -13.87 19.79
C LEU A 242 -4.69 -15.28 20.37
N ALA A 243 -4.60 -15.40 21.69
CA ALA A 243 -4.67 -16.67 22.41
C ALA A 243 -6.12 -17.01 22.78
N PRO A 244 -6.48 -18.33 22.86
CA PRO A 244 -7.70 -18.75 23.54
C PRO A 244 -7.59 -18.47 25.05
N HIS A 245 -8.63 -17.98 25.68
CA HIS A 245 -8.77 -18.01 27.13
C HIS A 245 -9.04 -19.41 27.63
#